data_4dcbf1f42b8372d7257c88258c7496b9
#
_entry.id   4dcbf1f42b8372d7257c88258c7496b9
#
_cell.length_a   1.000
_cell.length_b   1.000
_cell.length_c   1.000
_cell.angle_alpha   90.00
_cell.angle_beta   90.00
_cell.angle_gamma   90.00
#
_symmetry.space_group_name_H-M   'P 1'
#
loop_
_entity.id
_entity.type
_entity.pdbx_description
1 polymer ?
#
loop_
_entity_poly.entity_id
_entity_poly.type
_entity_poly.pdbx_seq_one_letter_code
_entity_poly.pdbx_strand_id
1 'polypeptide(L)'
;MNNNQIKIRKIRIKDLDEFARNSLNDPAFGDMAPISILRAKSQSKNPQAEPDDLALLVALHKNRCVGYHGLLPGLLKNKDSASKIYWLVTFYLDAKFRGKGYGKQLVTEIQNTNVDLVTTGITQAAAGVYRSSGFRQLGELPLYQLRPENAIVFNAVLQNLTVRQKTFISKTVNQLTEKLITAKTRQDSIISFQRDIKTINWMISNPWVVSRQEAQKDVKPYYFSRVRDLFKFIPLEIFAPDGKSCKGYLVLSISRKKNKTILKVLDFNFHDPKDIFIAGYFALKYAKEYRADRLEYPVALKTFLGEQTGLTHLVKRKKRLYLFYPRSNDSPLARLAEKIELTYGDSDTAFT
;
A
#
# COMPACT_ATOMS: atom_id res chain seq x y z
N MET A 1 10.25 -26.35 33.64
CA MET A 1 9.36 -25.49 32.84
C MET A 1 10.22 -24.77 31.83
N ASN A 2 9.89 -24.93 30.52
CA ASN A 2 10.71 -24.38 29.42
C ASN A 2 10.71 -22.85 29.47
N ASN A 3 11.79 -22.25 29.93
CA ASN A 3 11.98 -20.80 30.10
C ASN A 3 12.00 -19.98 28.78
N ASN A 4 11.71 -20.60 27.65
CA ASN A 4 11.81 -20.02 26.29
C ASN A 4 10.47 -19.76 25.61
N GLN A 5 9.35 -19.80 26.31
CA GLN A 5 8.04 -19.62 25.71
C GLN A 5 7.67 -18.12 25.67
N ILE A 6 7.28 -17.61 24.51
CA ILE A 6 6.69 -16.27 24.37
C ILE A 6 5.19 -16.36 24.62
N LYS A 7 4.64 -15.31 25.25
CA LYS A 7 3.19 -15.07 25.29
C LYS A 7 2.82 -14.16 24.14
N ILE A 8 1.83 -14.55 23.33
CA ILE A 8 1.34 -13.73 22.21
C ILE A 8 0.06 -13.03 22.67
N ARG A 9 0.07 -11.69 22.64
CA ARG A 9 -1.12 -10.84 22.87
C ARG A 9 -1.70 -10.47 21.53
N LYS A 10 -3.01 -10.73 21.34
CA LYS A 10 -3.79 -10.38 20.14
C LYS A 10 -4.52 -9.06 20.38
N ILE A 11 -4.38 -8.13 19.44
CA ILE A 11 -5.05 -6.83 19.48
C ILE A 11 -6.01 -6.78 18.29
N ARG A 12 -7.27 -6.52 18.54
CA ARG A 12 -8.32 -6.41 17.53
C ARG A 12 -8.47 -4.97 17.02
N ILE A 13 -9.14 -4.79 15.90
CA ILE A 13 -9.39 -3.47 15.32
C ILE A 13 -10.08 -2.54 16.31
N LYS A 14 -11.12 -3.02 17.03
CA LYS A 14 -11.86 -2.22 18.02
C LYS A 14 -10.99 -1.70 19.18
N ASP A 15 -9.94 -2.43 19.54
CA ASP A 15 -9.08 -2.12 20.69
C ASP A 15 -7.78 -1.39 20.25
N LEU A 16 -7.55 -1.24 18.93
CA LEU A 16 -6.24 -0.87 18.40
C LEU A 16 -5.81 0.55 18.77
N ASP A 17 -6.73 1.52 18.70
CA ASP A 17 -6.43 2.93 18.97
C ASP A 17 -6.15 3.14 20.48
N GLU A 18 -6.92 2.52 21.35
CA GLU A 18 -6.70 2.53 22.80
C GLU A 18 -5.38 1.82 23.17
N PHE A 19 -5.14 0.64 22.62
CA PHE A 19 -3.90 -0.09 22.79
C PHE A 19 -2.68 0.75 22.39
N ALA A 20 -2.72 1.44 21.25
CA ALA A 20 -1.61 2.28 20.79
C ALA A 20 -1.27 3.38 21.82
N ARG A 21 -2.29 4.05 22.38
CA ARG A 21 -2.08 5.10 23.41
C ARG A 21 -1.51 4.51 24.71
N ASN A 22 -2.10 3.42 25.18
CA ASN A 22 -1.68 2.80 26.44
C ASN A 22 -0.26 2.24 26.34
N SER A 23 0.16 1.74 25.17
CA SER A 23 1.51 1.21 24.95
C SER A 23 2.63 2.24 25.11
N LEU A 24 2.33 3.54 24.99
CA LEU A 24 3.32 4.60 25.19
C LEU A 24 3.83 4.67 26.63
N ASN A 25 2.97 4.39 27.61
CA ASN A 25 3.30 4.45 29.03
C ASN A 25 3.55 3.07 29.67
N ASP A 26 3.29 1.99 28.92
CA ASP A 26 3.48 0.62 29.40
C ASP A 26 4.98 0.25 29.32
N PRO A 27 5.61 -0.08 30.48
CA PRO A 27 7.02 -0.46 30.54
C PRO A 27 7.34 -1.74 29.77
N ALA A 28 6.35 -2.58 29.47
CA ALA A 28 6.53 -3.78 28.66
C ALA A 28 7.06 -3.48 27.26
N PHE A 29 6.81 -2.28 26.72
CA PHE A 29 7.24 -1.86 25.37
C PHE A 29 8.58 -1.09 25.35
N GLY A 30 9.23 -0.89 26.52
CA GLY A 30 10.51 -0.19 26.58
C GLY A 30 10.48 1.15 25.86
N ASP A 31 11.50 1.40 25.01
CA ASP A 31 11.67 2.66 24.29
C ASP A 31 11.00 2.69 22.90
N MET A 32 10.28 1.63 22.51
CA MET A 32 9.68 1.53 21.16
C MET A 32 8.20 1.15 21.22
N ALA A 33 7.37 1.88 20.48
CA ALA A 33 5.97 1.53 20.30
C ALA A 33 5.80 0.36 19.31
N PRO A 34 4.88 -0.60 19.54
CA PRO A 34 4.59 -1.67 18.59
C PRO A 34 3.75 -1.21 17.39
N ILE A 35 3.10 -0.07 17.53
CA ILE A 35 2.37 0.63 16.48
C ILE A 35 2.33 2.13 16.82
N SER A 36 2.38 3.02 15.83
CA SER A 36 2.17 4.46 16.08
C SER A 36 0.69 4.77 16.27
N ILE A 37 0.37 5.80 17.07
CA ILE A 37 -1.01 6.28 17.27
C ILE A 37 -1.66 6.61 15.92
N LEU A 38 -0.94 7.30 15.04
CA LEU A 38 -1.44 7.70 13.74
C LEU A 38 -1.85 6.49 12.89
N ARG A 39 -1.01 5.44 12.88
CA ARG A 39 -1.31 4.20 12.15
C ARG A 39 -2.48 3.44 12.77
N ALA A 40 -2.53 3.34 14.08
CA ALA A 40 -3.62 2.68 14.80
C ALA A 40 -4.96 3.37 14.50
N LYS A 41 -5.02 4.70 14.64
CA LYS A 41 -6.21 5.50 14.32
C LYS A 41 -6.64 5.36 12.85
N SER A 42 -5.69 5.28 11.92
CA SER A 42 -5.98 5.04 10.51
C SER A 42 -6.56 3.64 10.29
N GLN A 43 -5.92 2.60 10.82
CA GLN A 43 -6.36 1.21 10.64
C GLN A 43 -7.71 0.93 11.32
N SER A 44 -8.02 1.57 12.45
CA SER A 44 -9.34 1.46 13.12
C SER A 44 -10.49 2.04 12.28
N LYS A 45 -10.18 2.84 11.26
CA LYS A 45 -11.16 3.41 10.31
C LYS A 45 -11.18 2.70 8.97
N ASN A 46 -10.47 1.57 8.81
CA ASN A 46 -10.43 0.83 7.56
C ASN A 46 -11.84 0.31 7.21
N PRO A 47 -12.43 0.70 6.05
CA PRO A 47 -13.79 0.29 5.69
C PRO A 47 -13.93 -1.20 5.36
N GLN A 48 -12.82 -1.92 5.21
CA GLN A 48 -12.79 -3.37 4.96
C GLN A 48 -12.58 -4.18 6.24
N ALA A 49 -12.42 -3.52 7.38
CA ALA A 49 -12.20 -4.17 8.67
C ALA A 49 -13.49 -4.30 9.46
N GLU A 50 -13.63 -5.44 10.13
CA GLU A 50 -14.63 -5.68 11.16
C GLU A 50 -14.04 -5.38 12.55
N PRO A 51 -14.85 -4.99 13.55
CA PRO A 51 -14.35 -4.69 14.91
C PRO A 51 -13.51 -5.80 15.53
N ASP A 52 -13.87 -7.06 15.24
CA ASP A 52 -13.20 -8.24 15.77
C ASP A 52 -12.06 -8.78 14.92
N ASP A 53 -11.78 -8.16 13.78
CA ASP A 53 -10.61 -8.49 12.96
C ASP A 53 -9.32 -8.29 13.75
N LEU A 54 -8.35 -9.18 13.52
CA LEU A 54 -7.03 -9.08 14.13
C LEU A 54 -6.22 -7.97 13.43
N ALA A 55 -5.66 -7.06 14.23
CA ALA A 55 -4.89 -5.92 13.74
C ALA A 55 -3.39 -6.01 14.06
N LEU A 56 -3.06 -6.60 15.24
CA LEU A 56 -1.70 -6.66 15.71
C LEU A 56 -1.50 -7.86 16.63
N LEU A 57 -0.40 -8.56 16.45
CA LEU A 57 0.15 -9.53 17.41
C LEU A 57 1.36 -8.94 18.09
N VAL A 58 1.44 -9.09 19.41
CA VAL A 58 2.60 -8.68 20.21
C VAL A 58 3.18 -9.90 20.90
N ALA A 59 4.47 -10.17 20.68
CA ALA A 59 5.22 -11.22 21.34
C ALA A 59 5.87 -10.69 22.61
N LEU A 60 5.52 -11.28 23.75
CA LEU A 60 6.06 -10.94 25.06
C LEU A 60 6.94 -12.09 25.59
N HIS A 61 8.16 -11.78 25.97
CA HIS A 61 9.05 -12.68 26.69
C HIS A 61 9.36 -12.08 28.06
N LYS A 62 9.04 -12.78 29.15
CA LYS A 62 9.16 -12.27 30.53
C LYS A 62 8.52 -10.88 30.69
N ASN A 63 7.29 -10.72 30.17
CA ASN A 63 6.52 -9.48 30.16
C ASN A 63 7.14 -8.29 29.39
N ARG A 64 8.18 -8.50 28.59
CA ARG A 64 8.75 -7.47 27.70
C ARG A 64 8.42 -7.78 26.25
N CYS A 65 8.04 -6.77 25.49
CA CYS A 65 7.83 -6.88 24.05
C CYS A 65 9.16 -7.19 23.36
N VAL A 66 9.20 -8.33 22.67
CA VAL A 66 10.37 -8.78 21.89
C VAL A 66 10.10 -8.79 20.40
N GLY A 67 8.85 -8.60 20.01
CA GLY A 67 8.46 -8.53 18.60
C GLY A 67 6.98 -8.27 18.44
N TYR A 68 6.60 -7.94 17.20
CA TYR A 68 5.20 -7.74 16.84
C TYR A 68 4.99 -7.97 15.35
N HIS A 69 3.75 -8.23 14.99
CA HIS A 69 3.34 -8.43 13.61
C HIS A 69 1.99 -7.78 13.37
N GLY A 70 1.97 -6.77 12.48
CA GLY A 70 0.75 -6.06 12.11
C GLY A 70 -0.01 -6.78 11.01
N LEU A 71 -1.33 -6.66 11.05
CA LEU A 71 -2.25 -7.13 10.04
C LEU A 71 -3.12 -5.97 9.57
N LEU A 72 -3.42 -5.94 8.27
CA LEU A 72 -4.34 -4.99 7.69
C LEU A 72 -5.45 -5.79 6.99
N PRO A 73 -6.68 -5.77 7.53
CA PRO A 73 -7.82 -6.41 6.88
C PRO A 73 -8.07 -5.85 5.48
N GLY A 74 -8.40 -6.73 4.55
CA GLY A 74 -8.67 -6.41 3.16
C GLY A 74 -9.65 -7.42 2.56
N LEU A 75 -10.07 -7.16 1.33
CA LEU A 75 -10.96 -8.03 0.57
C LEU A 75 -10.33 -8.39 -0.77
N LEU A 76 -10.40 -9.66 -1.13
CA LEU A 76 -10.15 -10.16 -2.48
C LEU A 76 -11.49 -10.17 -3.22
N LYS A 77 -11.62 -9.36 -4.26
CA LYS A 77 -12.82 -9.25 -5.10
C LYS A 77 -12.69 -10.18 -6.32
N ASN A 78 -13.75 -10.96 -6.58
CA ASN A 78 -13.90 -11.79 -7.76
C ASN A 78 -15.34 -11.62 -8.26
N LYS A 79 -15.53 -10.87 -9.34
CA LYS A 79 -16.87 -10.54 -9.90
C LYS A 79 -17.84 -10.10 -8.78
N ASP A 80 -18.80 -10.95 -8.46
CA ASP A 80 -19.88 -10.67 -7.52
C ASP A 80 -19.60 -11.11 -6.08
N SER A 81 -18.39 -11.65 -5.82
CA SER A 81 -18.01 -12.12 -4.50
C SER A 81 -16.79 -11.40 -3.96
N ALA A 82 -16.77 -11.22 -2.65
CA ALA A 82 -15.60 -10.73 -1.93
C ALA A 82 -15.25 -11.67 -0.78
N SER A 83 -13.97 -11.97 -0.61
CA SER A 83 -13.49 -12.80 0.49
C SER A 83 -12.48 -12.05 1.35
N LYS A 84 -12.60 -12.21 2.66
CA LYS A 84 -11.69 -11.61 3.63
C LYS A 84 -10.26 -12.12 3.43
N ILE A 85 -9.32 -11.20 3.49
CA ILE A 85 -7.88 -11.49 3.56
C ILE A 85 -7.23 -10.66 4.66
N TYR A 86 -6.07 -11.09 5.13
CA TYR A 86 -5.18 -10.22 5.90
C TYR A 86 -3.90 -9.93 5.13
N TRP A 87 -3.60 -8.65 4.95
CA TRP A 87 -2.28 -8.21 4.59
C TRP A 87 -1.36 -8.27 5.80
N LEU A 88 -0.28 -9.05 5.71
CA LEU A 88 0.76 -9.09 6.72
C LEU A 88 1.71 -7.92 6.53
N VAL A 89 1.71 -7.01 7.49
CA VAL A 89 2.45 -5.76 7.46
C VAL A 89 3.32 -5.64 8.72
N THR A 90 4.39 -4.86 8.68
CA THR A 90 5.17 -4.49 9.87
C THR A 90 5.61 -5.65 10.77
N PHE A 91 6.39 -6.56 10.22
CA PHE A 91 6.96 -7.67 10.97
C PHE A 91 8.28 -7.27 11.63
N TYR A 92 8.30 -7.20 12.95
CA TYR A 92 9.48 -6.87 13.76
C TYR A 92 9.78 -7.95 14.79
N LEU A 93 11.06 -8.27 14.94
CA LEU A 93 11.57 -9.09 16.04
C LEU A 93 12.92 -8.50 16.47
N ASP A 94 13.08 -8.25 17.78
CA ASP A 94 14.33 -7.78 18.36
C ASP A 94 15.47 -8.74 17.98
N ALA A 95 16.62 -8.18 17.61
CA ALA A 95 17.76 -8.92 17.11
C ALA A 95 18.23 -10.04 18.06
N LYS A 96 18.16 -9.82 19.39
CA LYS A 96 18.53 -10.79 20.43
C LYS A 96 17.61 -12.02 20.47
N PHE A 97 16.45 -11.94 19.83
CA PHE A 97 15.42 -13.00 19.82
C PHE A 97 15.27 -13.66 18.45
N ARG A 98 16.02 -13.21 17.43
CA ARG A 98 16.05 -13.84 16.11
C ARG A 98 16.72 -15.22 16.19
N GLY A 99 16.36 -16.12 15.28
CA GLY A 99 16.88 -17.50 15.24
C GLY A 99 16.28 -18.44 16.29
N LYS A 100 15.45 -17.96 17.23
CA LYS A 100 14.85 -18.77 18.30
C LYS A 100 13.44 -19.30 17.99
N GLY A 101 12.99 -19.19 16.72
CA GLY A 101 11.66 -19.67 16.30
C GLY A 101 10.50 -18.71 16.59
N TYR A 102 10.70 -17.59 17.27
CA TYR A 102 9.61 -16.68 17.69
C TYR A 102 8.91 -16.02 16.50
N GLY A 103 9.65 -15.72 15.43
CA GLY A 103 9.03 -15.20 14.21
C GLY A 103 8.08 -16.21 13.59
N LYS A 104 8.43 -17.50 13.57
CA LYS A 104 7.55 -18.55 13.08
C LYS A 104 6.32 -18.72 13.98
N GLN A 105 6.48 -18.62 15.31
CA GLN A 105 5.34 -18.69 16.24
C GLN A 105 4.34 -17.56 15.97
N LEU A 106 4.79 -16.31 15.73
CA LEU A 106 3.92 -15.19 15.36
C LEU A 106 3.16 -15.48 14.05
N VAL A 107 3.83 -16.01 13.04
CA VAL A 107 3.21 -16.36 11.76
C VAL A 107 2.21 -17.50 11.93
N THR A 108 2.54 -18.56 12.66
CA THR A 108 1.63 -19.68 12.96
C THR A 108 0.38 -19.19 13.69
N GLU A 109 0.52 -18.25 14.63
CA GLU A 109 -0.62 -17.70 15.35
C GLU A 109 -1.57 -16.91 14.44
N ILE A 110 -1.03 -16.27 13.39
CA ILE A 110 -1.85 -15.63 12.37
C ILE A 110 -2.53 -16.67 11.47
N GLN A 111 -1.84 -17.74 11.09
CA GLN A 111 -2.41 -18.83 10.29
C GLN A 111 -3.61 -19.49 10.97
N ASN A 112 -3.61 -19.54 12.32
CA ASN A 112 -4.71 -20.06 13.13
C ASN A 112 -5.99 -19.18 13.06
N THR A 113 -5.95 -17.99 12.44
CA THR A 113 -7.15 -17.17 12.20
C THR A 113 -8.08 -17.73 11.13
N ASN A 114 -7.61 -18.69 10.35
CA ASN A 114 -8.35 -19.29 9.23
C ASN A 114 -8.83 -18.26 8.18
N VAL A 115 -7.99 -17.25 7.93
CA VAL A 115 -8.18 -16.21 6.90
C VAL A 115 -7.06 -16.34 5.88
N ASP A 116 -7.34 -16.06 4.63
CA ASP A 116 -6.31 -16.01 3.56
C ASP A 116 -5.31 -14.88 3.85
N LEU A 117 -4.02 -15.17 3.75
CA LEU A 117 -2.94 -14.25 4.12
C LEU A 117 -2.12 -13.83 2.90
N VAL A 118 -1.80 -12.56 2.80
CA VAL A 118 -0.96 -12.00 1.74
C VAL A 118 0.09 -11.06 2.33
N THR A 119 1.29 -11.04 1.78
CA THR A 119 2.34 -10.09 2.19
C THR A 119 3.14 -9.59 1.00
N THR A 120 3.66 -8.38 1.11
CA THR A 120 4.54 -7.76 0.12
C THR A 120 5.51 -6.77 0.75
N GLY A 121 6.54 -6.36 0.01
CA GLY A 121 7.51 -5.37 0.50
C GLY A 121 8.38 -5.87 1.66
N ILE A 122 8.52 -7.18 1.78
CA ILE A 122 9.24 -7.88 2.86
C ILE A 122 10.75 -7.88 2.63
N THR A 123 11.51 -7.94 3.72
CA THR A 123 12.96 -8.19 3.68
C THR A 123 13.23 -9.66 3.36
N GLN A 124 14.46 -9.95 2.90
CA GLN A 124 14.87 -11.34 2.63
C GLN A 124 14.75 -12.23 3.87
N ALA A 125 15.10 -11.72 5.06
CA ALA A 125 14.96 -12.45 6.32
C ALA A 125 13.50 -12.79 6.63
N ALA A 126 12.58 -11.83 6.47
CA ALA A 126 11.15 -12.07 6.65
C ALA A 126 10.60 -13.07 5.62
N ALA A 127 11.05 -12.99 4.35
CA ALA A 127 10.68 -13.95 3.31
C ALA A 127 11.06 -15.37 3.67
N GLY A 128 12.23 -15.57 4.31
CA GLY A 128 12.65 -16.88 4.84
C GLY A 128 11.68 -17.44 5.88
N VAL A 129 11.22 -16.60 6.82
CA VAL A 129 10.23 -17.01 7.84
C VAL A 129 8.91 -17.40 7.18
N TYR A 130 8.38 -16.58 6.26
CA TYR A 130 7.12 -16.89 5.58
C TYR A 130 7.20 -18.18 4.76
N ARG A 131 8.26 -18.35 3.95
CA ARG A 131 8.43 -19.58 3.15
C ARG A 131 8.53 -20.82 4.02
N SER A 132 9.28 -20.76 5.14
CA SER A 132 9.37 -21.89 6.10
C SER A 132 8.06 -22.15 6.84
N SER A 133 7.10 -21.21 6.78
CA SER A 133 5.74 -21.34 7.32
C SER A 133 4.71 -21.70 6.23
N GLY A 134 5.14 -22.13 5.05
CA GLY A 134 4.26 -22.61 3.98
C GLY A 134 3.71 -21.54 3.04
N PHE A 135 4.20 -20.30 3.10
CA PHE A 135 3.82 -19.29 2.12
C PHE A 135 4.37 -19.59 0.74
N ARG A 136 3.55 -19.40 -0.26
CA ARG A 136 3.85 -19.57 -1.68
C ARG A 136 4.00 -18.21 -2.36
N GLN A 137 4.65 -18.17 -3.51
CA GLN A 137 4.74 -16.97 -4.32
C GLN A 137 3.41 -16.72 -5.02
N LEU A 138 2.82 -15.54 -4.80
CA LEU A 138 1.63 -15.08 -5.51
C LEU A 138 2.00 -14.48 -6.87
N GLY A 139 3.09 -13.72 -6.90
CA GLY A 139 3.55 -13.07 -8.11
C GLY A 139 4.64 -12.03 -7.81
N GLU A 140 5.10 -11.38 -8.86
CA GLU A 140 6.01 -10.24 -8.80
C GLU A 140 5.37 -9.05 -9.52
N LEU A 141 5.08 -7.96 -8.79
CA LEU A 141 4.65 -6.72 -9.40
C LEU A 141 5.84 -6.03 -10.04
N PRO A 142 5.86 -5.86 -11.36
CA PRO A 142 6.87 -5.02 -12.00
C PRO A 142 6.59 -3.56 -11.68
N LEU A 143 7.58 -2.92 -11.07
CA LEU A 143 7.60 -1.50 -10.76
C LEU A 143 8.43 -0.78 -11.80
N TYR A 144 7.83 0.13 -12.53
CA TYR A 144 8.53 0.98 -13.47
C TYR A 144 8.88 2.31 -12.81
N GLN A 145 10.12 2.74 -12.98
CA GLN A 145 10.65 3.98 -12.44
C GLN A 145 11.25 4.78 -13.56
N LEU A 146 10.60 5.85 -13.96
CA LEU A 146 11.17 6.85 -14.84
C LEU A 146 12.02 7.79 -14.00
N ARG A 147 13.30 7.90 -14.33
CA ARG A 147 14.30 8.72 -13.64
C ARG A 147 14.91 9.69 -14.63
N PRO A 148 14.32 10.85 -14.83
CA PRO A 148 14.94 11.88 -15.65
C PRO A 148 16.20 12.37 -14.96
N GLU A 149 17.27 12.56 -15.72
CA GLU A 149 18.49 13.18 -15.21
C GLU A 149 18.29 14.66 -14.90
N ASN A 150 17.29 15.27 -15.55
CA ASN A 150 16.84 16.63 -15.28
C ASN A 150 15.37 16.84 -15.66
N ALA A 151 14.75 17.90 -15.15
CA ALA A 151 13.35 18.24 -15.41
C ALA A 151 13.04 18.56 -16.91
N ILE A 152 14.07 18.77 -17.73
CA ILE A 152 13.96 19.09 -19.16
C ILE A 152 13.29 17.91 -19.91
N VAL A 153 13.59 16.67 -19.48
CA VAL A 153 13.02 15.47 -20.09
C VAL A 153 11.50 15.46 -19.99
N PHE A 154 10.92 15.80 -18.84
CA PHE A 154 9.46 15.90 -18.71
C PHE A 154 8.86 16.98 -19.60
N ASN A 155 9.58 18.10 -19.78
CA ASN A 155 9.14 19.17 -20.67
C ASN A 155 9.08 18.71 -22.14
N ALA A 156 10.16 18.11 -22.62
CA ALA A 156 10.25 17.64 -24.01
C ALA A 156 9.14 16.65 -24.35
N VAL A 157 8.90 15.70 -23.43
CA VAL A 157 7.81 14.71 -23.61
C VAL A 157 6.45 15.36 -23.63
N LEU A 158 6.16 16.25 -22.67
CA LEU A 158 4.87 16.94 -22.61
C LEU A 158 4.61 17.83 -23.84
N GLN A 159 5.66 18.41 -24.43
CA GLN A 159 5.55 19.21 -25.65
C GLN A 159 5.17 18.35 -26.85
N ASN A 160 5.70 17.13 -26.94
CA ASN A 160 5.50 16.21 -28.06
C ASN A 160 4.17 15.43 -27.99
N LEU A 161 3.40 15.55 -26.90
CA LEU A 161 2.10 14.91 -26.79
C LEU A 161 1.08 15.58 -27.74
N THR A 162 0.18 14.76 -28.31
CA THR A 162 -0.85 15.23 -29.23
C THR A 162 -1.82 16.21 -28.56
N VAL A 163 -2.47 17.06 -29.36
CA VAL A 163 -3.49 18.00 -28.86
C VAL A 163 -4.59 17.26 -28.10
N ARG A 164 -5.04 16.10 -28.60
CA ARG A 164 -6.06 15.26 -27.93
C ARG A 164 -5.65 14.88 -26.50
N GLN A 165 -4.38 14.61 -26.26
CA GLN A 165 -3.89 14.22 -24.94
C GLN A 165 -3.85 15.39 -23.93
N LYS A 166 -3.81 16.64 -24.43
CA LYS A 166 -3.69 17.87 -23.63
C LYS A 166 -5.03 18.52 -23.28
N THR A 167 -6.13 18.09 -23.89
CA THR A 167 -7.44 18.75 -23.76
C THR A 167 -8.22 18.36 -22.51
N PHE A 168 -7.89 17.23 -21.88
CA PHE A 168 -8.56 16.79 -20.65
C PHE A 168 -8.29 17.71 -19.47
N ILE A 169 -9.29 17.83 -18.60
CA ILE A 169 -9.24 18.67 -17.42
C ILE A 169 -9.13 17.80 -16.18
N SER A 170 -8.16 18.09 -15.29
CA SER A 170 -8.08 17.47 -13.96
C SER A 170 -8.52 18.45 -12.89
N LYS A 171 -9.35 18.00 -11.96
CA LYS A 171 -9.70 18.71 -10.73
C LYS A 171 -9.11 17.95 -9.54
N THR A 172 -8.27 18.62 -8.74
CA THR A 172 -7.82 18.06 -7.47
C THR A 172 -8.96 18.15 -6.47
N VAL A 173 -9.26 17.02 -5.81
CA VAL A 173 -10.34 16.91 -4.83
C VAL A 173 -9.78 16.43 -3.49
N ASN A 174 -10.53 16.62 -2.40
CA ASN A 174 -10.14 16.05 -1.10
C ASN A 174 -10.52 14.57 -1.00
N GLN A 175 -11.61 14.19 -1.65
CA GLN A 175 -12.13 12.83 -1.76
C GLN A 175 -12.72 12.63 -3.15
N LEU A 176 -12.62 11.42 -3.67
CA LEU A 176 -13.25 11.03 -4.93
C LEU A 176 -14.75 10.85 -4.73
N THR A 177 -15.55 11.23 -5.73
CA THR A 177 -17.01 11.09 -5.66
C THR A 177 -17.47 9.69 -6.10
N GLU A 178 -18.53 9.16 -5.47
CA GLU A 178 -19.05 7.82 -5.80
C GLU A 178 -19.60 7.73 -7.22
N LYS A 179 -20.01 8.84 -7.83
CA LYS A 179 -20.49 8.92 -9.21
C LYS A 179 -19.47 8.44 -10.25
N LEU A 180 -18.18 8.34 -9.86
CA LEU A 180 -17.09 7.87 -10.73
C LEU A 180 -17.13 6.37 -11.04
N ILE A 181 -18.01 5.59 -10.38
CA ILE A 181 -18.02 4.11 -10.50
C ILE A 181 -19.23 3.60 -11.29
N THR A 182 -20.18 4.43 -11.71
CA THR A 182 -21.46 3.98 -12.31
C THR A 182 -21.34 3.34 -13.70
N ALA A 183 -20.18 3.34 -14.32
CA ALA A 183 -19.93 2.54 -15.53
C ALA A 183 -19.38 1.16 -15.12
N LYS A 184 -19.85 0.09 -15.76
CA LYS A 184 -19.22 -1.24 -15.75
C LYS A 184 -17.75 -1.05 -16.11
N THR A 185 -16.93 -0.91 -15.11
CA THR A 185 -15.51 -0.62 -15.29
C THR A 185 -14.77 -1.93 -15.51
N ARG A 186 -13.58 -1.86 -16.08
CA ARG A 186 -12.61 -2.95 -16.18
C ARG A 186 -12.48 -3.77 -14.88
N GLN A 187 -12.81 -3.19 -13.73
CA GLN A 187 -12.74 -3.84 -12.41
C GLN A 187 -13.74 -5.00 -12.25
N ASP A 188 -14.85 -5.05 -12.95
CA ASP A 188 -15.85 -6.10 -12.74
C ASP A 188 -15.46 -7.46 -13.34
N SER A 189 -14.50 -7.49 -14.25
CA SER A 189 -13.95 -8.71 -14.85
C SER A 189 -12.59 -9.13 -14.29
N ILE A 190 -11.97 -8.31 -13.44
CA ILE A 190 -10.62 -8.51 -12.92
C ILE A 190 -10.70 -9.01 -11.49
N ILE A 191 -9.93 -10.05 -11.20
CA ILE A 191 -9.70 -10.52 -9.84
C ILE A 191 -8.62 -9.63 -9.23
N SER A 192 -8.96 -8.89 -8.20
CA SER A 192 -8.05 -7.94 -7.56
C SER A 192 -8.34 -7.77 -6.08
N PHE A 193 -7.37 -7.24 -5.35
CA PHE A 193 -7.66 -6.75 -4.01
C PHE A 193 -8.55 -5.51 -4.13
N GLN A 194 -9.64 -5.51 -3.33
CA GLN A 194 -10.68 -4.48 -3.45
C GLN A 194 -10.13 -3.09 -3.13
N ARG A 195 -10.37 -2.16 -4.05
CA ARG A 195 -10.06 -0.73 -3.95
C ARG A 195 -11.22 0.10 -4.49
N ASP A 196 -12.37 -0.04 -3.81
CA ASP A 196 -13.50 0.83 -4.09
C ASP A 196 -13.22 2.28 -3.63
N ILE A 197 -14.11 3.20 -3.99
CA ILE A 197 -13.97 4.62 -3.62
C ILE A 197 -13.90 4.81 -2.12
N LYS A 198 -14.62 4.01 -1.32
CA LYS A 198 -14.57 4.09 0.14
C LYS A 198 -13.18 3.77 0.67
N THR A 199 -12.57 2.70 0.15
CA THR A 199 -11.20 2.29 0.50
C THR A 199 -10.17 3.33 0.05
N ILE A 200 -10.29 3.86 -1.16
CA ILE A 200 -9.40 4.91 -1.67
C ILE A 200 -9.54 6.18 -0.85
N ASN A 201 -10.76 6.63 -0.56
CA ASN A 201 -11.01 7.82 0.25
C ASN A 201 -10.54 7.64 1.70
N TRP A 202 -10.68 6.43 2.28
CA TRP A 202 -10.09 6.12 3.58
C TRP A 202 -8.56 6.28 3.54
N MET A 203 -7.89 5.71 2.53
CA MET A 203 -6.45 5.82 2.35
C MET A 203 -6.00 7.27 2.24
N ILE A 204 -6.67 8.08 1.42
CA ILE A 204 -6.35 9.49 1.20
C ILE A 204 -6.53 10.32 2.49
N SER A 205 -7.61 10.06 3.23
CA SER A 205 -7.99 10.85 4.41
C SER A 205 -7.25 10.45 5.69
N ASN A 206 -6.62 9.27 5.72
CA ASN A 206 -5.98 8.74 6.92
C ASN A 206 -4.54 8.28 6.67
N PRO A 207 -3.65 9.11 6.11
CA PRO A 207 -2.26 8.74 5.91
C PRO A 207 -1.56 8.55 7.26
N TRP A 208 -0.66 7.54 7.33
CA TRP A 208 0.21 7.34 8.51
C TRP A 208 1.69 7.66 8.23
N VAL A 209 1.93 8.47 7.22
CA VAL A 209 3.23 9.09 6.96
C VAL A 209 3.29 10.42 7.70
N VAL A 210 4.34 10.63 8.47
CA VAL A 210 4.50 11.81 9.32
C VAL A 210 5.55 12.77 8.77
N SER A 211 5.39 14.05 9.07
CA SER A 211 6.44 15.05 8.88
C SER A 211 7.54 14.86 9.92
N ARG A 212 8.73 15.45 9.67
CA ARG A 212 9.82 15.42 10.68
C ARG A 212 9.42 16.09 11.99
N GLN A 213 8.67 17.18 11.92
CA GLN A 213 8.22 17.91 13.11
C GLN A 213 7.22 17.10 13.94
N GLU A 214 6.34 16.35 13.28
CA GLU A 214 5.41 15.44 13.97
C GLU A 214 6.14 14.24 14.58
N ALA A 215 7.09 13.65 13.86
CA ALA A 215 7.86 12.50 14.36
C ALA A 215 8.71 12.83 15.60
N GLN A 216 9.16 14.08 15.75
CA GLN A 216 9.89 14.53 16.93
C GLN A 216 9.01 14.67 18.18
N LYS A 217 7.69 14.69 18.04
CA LYS A 217 6.73 14.76 19.16
C LYS A 217 6.35 13.38 19.70
N ASP A 218 6.72 12.31 18.99
CA ASP A 218 6.42 10.95 19.43
C ASP A 218 7.20 10.64 20.72
N VAL A 219 6.50 10.28 21.79
CA VAL A 219 7.08 9.89 23.08
C VAL A 219 7.91 8.62 22.94
N LYS A 220 7.46 7.67 22.09
CA LYS A 220 8.20 6.46 21.73
C LYS A 220 8.26 6.31 20.22
N PRO A 221 9.45 6.09 19.61
CA PRO A 221 9.57 5.85 18.20
C PRO A 221 8.91 4.53 17.81
N TYR A 222 8.34 4.50 16.61
CA TYR A 222 7.83 3.30 15.98
C TYR A 222 8.78 2.87 14.85
N TYR A 223 9.25 1.62 14.86
CA TYR A 223 10.27 1.13 13.91
C TYR A 223 9.89 1.32 12.44
N PHE A 224 8.60 1.18 12.11
CA PHE A 224 8.08 1.34 10.75
C PHE A 224 7.53 2.74 10.47
N SER A 225 7.79 3.72 11.30
CA SER A 225 7.42 5.11 11.02
C SER A 225 8.01 5.55 9.68
N ARG A 226 7.15 6.14 8.85
CA ARG A 226 7.54 6.71 7.56
C ARG A 226 7.63 8.22 7.69
N VAL A 227 8.83 8.70 7.98
CA VAL A 227 9.09 10.15 8.10
C VAL A 227 9.48 10.70 6.73
N ARG A 228 8.83 11.79 6.32
CA ARG A 228 9.07 12.50 5.06
C ARG A 228 9.18 14.01 5.30
N ASP A 229 9.95 14.68 4.46
CA ASP A 229 10.00 16.15 4.44
C ASP A 229 8.71 16.74 3.81
N LEU A 230 8.12 15.98 2.89
CA LEU A 230 6.83 16.23 2.26
C LEU A 230 6.15 14.89 1.99
N PHE A 231 4.85 14.78 2.32
CA PHE A 231 3.99 13.71 1.83
C PHE A 231 2.59 14.25 1.57
N LYS A 232 2.05 13.94 0.41
CA LYS A 232 0.69 14.35 0.02
C LYS A 232 0.11 13.34 -0.97
N PHE A 233 -1.15 12.97 -0.77
CA PHE A 233 -1.97 12.39 -1.83
C PHE A 233 -2.51 13.48 -2.75
N ILE A 234 -2.64 13.17 -4.02
CA ILE A 234 -3.18 14.05 -5.06
C ILE A 234 -4.26 13.26 -5.79
N PRO A 235 -5.48 13.19 -5.24
CA PRO A 235 -6.61 12.59 -5.93
C PRO A 235 -7.14 13.57 -6.97
N LEU A 236 -7.34 13.06 -8.18
CA LEU A 236 -7.77 13.82 -9.35
C LEU A 236 -9.04 13.20 -9.92
N GLU A 237 -10.06 13.99 -10.12
CA GLU A 237 -11.17 13.69 -11.01
C GLU A 237 -10.86 14.23 -12.40
N ILE A 238 -11.05 13.41 -13.43
CA ILE A 238 -10.69 13.71 -14.80
C ILE A 238 -11.96 13.94 -15.63
N PHE A 239 -11.96 15.05 -16.36
CA PHE A 239 -13.08 15.48 -17.18
C PHE A 239 -12.65 15.59 -18.65
N ALA A 240 -13.62 15.42 -19.54
CA ALA A 240 -13.48 15.76 -20.95
C ALA A 240 -13.23 17.28 -21.12
N PRO A 241 -12.86 17.74 -22.32
CA PRO A 241 -12.60 19.15 -22.59
C PRO A 241 -13.76 20.10 -22.28
N ASP A 242 -14.99 19.57 -22.26
CA ASP A 242 -16.20 20.30 -21.88
C ASP A 242 -16.26 20.67 -20.37
N GLY A 243 -15.36 20.09 -19.58
CA GLY A 243 -15.30 20.27 -18.12
C GLY A 243 -16.49 19.68 -17.35
N LYS A 244 -17.42 19.00 -18.02
CA LYS A 244 -18.67 18.46 -17.45
C LYS A 244 -18.69 16.94 -17.45
N SER A 245 -18.27 16.33 -18.55
CA SER A 245 -18.27 14.87 -18.73
C SER A 245 -17.12 14.24 -17.96
N CYS A 246 -17.40 13.61 -16.81
CA CYS A 246 -16.39 12.89 -16.05
C CYS A 246 -15.91 11.67 -16.84
N LYS A 247 -14.61 11.44 -16.89
CA LYS A 247 -13.94 10.34 -17.60
C LYS A 247 -13.39 9.27 -16.67
N GLY A 248 -13.16 9.63 -15.41
CA GLY A 248 -12.59 8.73 -14.42
C GLY A 248 -11.79 9.47 -13.35
N TYR A 249 -10.89 8.74 -12.71
CA TYR A 249 -10.02 9.30 -11.66
C TYR A 249 -8.58 8.82 -11.78
N LEU A 250 -7.70 9.56 -11.13
CA LEU A 250 -6.30 9.22 -10.94
C LEU A 250 -5.88 9.60 -9.52
N VAL A 251 -5.24 8.69 -8.80
CA VAL A 251 -4.67 8.95 -7.47
C VAL A 251 -3.15 8.91 -7.57
N LEU A 252 -2.54 10.03 -7.28
CA LEU A 252 -1.09 10.16 -7.17
C LEU A 252 -0.68 10.35 -5.71
N SER A 253 0.57 10.04 -5.40
CA SER A 253 1.21 10.52 -4.18
C SER A 253 2.54 11.17 -4.48
N ILE A 254 2.84 12.23 -3.76
CA ILE A 254 4.14 12.89 -3.77
C ILE A 254 4.81 12.72 -2.42
N SER A 255 6.08 12.34 -2.42
CA SER A 255 6.88 12.25 -1.20
C SER A 255 8.28 12.82 -1.41
N ARG A 256 8.81 13.54 -0.40
CA ARG A 256 10.17 14.03 -0.39
C ARG A 256 10.93 13.51 0.81
N LYS A 257 12.13 13.00 0.58
CA LYS A 257 13.06 12.58 1.64
C LYS A 257 14.48 12.89 1.21
N LYS A 258 15.25 13.61 2.03
CA LYS A 258 16.65 13.97 1.73
C LYS A 258 16.78 14.59 0.34
N ASN A 259 16.02 15.62 0.07
CA ASN A 259 15.99 16.37 -1.21
C ASN A 259 15.61 15.55 -2.46
N LYS A 260 15.17 14.28 -2.31
CA LYS A 260 14.66 13.48 -3.43
C LYS A 260 13.16 13.42 -3.40
N THR A 261 12.55 13.89 -4.47
CA THR A 261 11.10 13.92 -4.67
C THR A 261 10.67 12.75 -5.55
N ILE A 262 9.70 11.99 -5.08
CA ILE A 262 9.15 10.83 -5.79
C ILE A 262 7.66 11.07 -5.98
N LEU A 263 7.21 10.99 -7.22
CA LEU A 263 5.79 10.89 -7.57
C LEU A 263 5.45 9.42 -7.86
N LYS A 264 4.33 8.94 -7.32
CA LYS A 264 3.81 7.59 -7.61
C LYS A 264 2.41 7.68 -8.17
N VAL A 265 2.13 6.87 -9.18
CA VAL A 265 0.78 6.55 -9.62
C VAL A 265 0.28 5.39 -8.77
N LEU A 266 -0.67 5.64 -7.88
CA LEU A 266 -1.19 4.65 -6.94
C LEU A 266 -2.35 3.86 -7.52
N ASP A 267 -3.33 4.57 -8.07
CA ASP A 267 -4.53 3.98 -8.63
C ASP A 267 -5.15 4.89 -9.68
N PHE A 268 -5.89 4.31 -10.61
CA PHE A 268 -6.68 5.05 -11.61
C PHE A 268 -7.75 4.14 -12.20
N ASN A 269 -8.84 4.75 -12.64
CA ASN A 269 -9.89 4.09 -13.38
C ASN A 269 -10.55 5.06 -14.34
N PHE A 270 -10.78 4.62 -15.58
CA PHE A 270 -11.44 5.39 -16.64
C PHE A 270 -12.63 4.61 -17.18
N HIS A 271 -13.68 5.33 -17.56
CA HIS A 271 -14.88 4.75 -18.15
C HIS A 271 -14.58 4.03 -19.48
N ASP A 272 -13.67 4.58 -20.28
CA ASP A 272 -13.14 3.89 -21.49
C ASP A 272 -11.69 3.44 -21.18
N PRO A 273 -11.39 2.14 -21.30
CA PRO A 273 -10.03 1.64 -21.13
C PRO A 273 -9.00 2.27 -22.07
N LYS A 274 -9.45 2.79 -23.23
CA LYS A 274 -8.57 3.50 -24.17
C LYS A 274 -8.08 4.83 -23.64
N ASP A 275 -8.74 5.40 -22.62
CA ASP A 275 -8.38 6.66 -22.00
C ASP A 275 -7.24 6.52 -20.95
N ILE A 276 -6.67 5.33 -20.79
CA ILE A 276 -5.55 5.06 -19.86
C ILE A 276 -4.35 6.00 -20.05
N PHE A 277 -4.11 6.47 -21.28
CA PHE A 277 -3.04 7.42 -21.59
C PHE A 277 -3.18 8.74 -20.81
N ILE A 278 -4.42 9.09 -20.40
CA ILE A 278 -4.70 10.30 -19.59
C ILE A 278 -4.00 10.21 -18.24
N ALA A 279 -3.99 9.02 -17.60
CA ALA A 279 -3.25 8.82 -16.36
C ALA A 279 -1.75 9.09 -16.55
N GLY A 280 -1.17 8.61 -17.66
CA GLY A 280 0.23 8.86 -18.00
C GLY A 280 0.52 10.34 -18.24
N TYR A 281 -0.36 11.04 -18.97
CA TYR A 281 -0.24 12.48 -19.20
C TYR A 281 -0.22 13.28 -17.90
N PHE A 282 -1.22 13.07 -17.02
CA PHE A 282 -1.26 13.78 -15.75
C PHE A 282 -0.12 13.38 -14.80
N ALA A 283 0.30 12.10 -14.81
CA ALA A 283 1.47 11.67 -14.04
C ALA A 283 2.74 12.44 -14.45
N LEU A 284 2.98 12.65 -15.76
CA LEU A 284 4.08 13.45 -16.26
C LEU A 284 3.91 14.93 -15.94
N LYS A 285 2.69 15.50 -16.09
CA LYS A 285 2.41 16.90 -15.76
C LYS A 285 2.71 17.21 -14.30
N TYR A 286 2.23 16.37 -13.37
CA TYR A 286 2.48 16.54 -11.94
C TYR A 286 3.94 16.22 -11.57
N ALA A 287 4.59 15.26 -12.24
CA ALA A 287 6.01 15.00 -12.04
C ALA A 287 6.86 16.23 -12.38
N LYS A 288 6.53 16.95 -13.45
CA LYS A 288 7.15 18.22 -13.82
C LYS A 288 6.87 19.31 -12.77
N GLU A 289 5.59 19.51 -12.41
CA GLU A 289 5.14 20.55 -11.49
C GLU A 289 5.85 20.44 -10.14
N TYR A 290 5.95 19.21 -9.61
CA TYR A 290 6.63 18.95 -8.34
C TYR A 290 8.14 18.72 -8.45
N ARG A 291 8.73 18.88 -9.65
CA ARG A 291 10.15 18.64 -9.93
C ARG A 291 10.59 17.25 -9.40
N ALA A 292 9.83 16.22 -9.75
CA ALA A 292 10.08 14.88 -9.26
C ALA A 292 11.38 14.30 -9.85
N ASP A 293 12.26 13.80 -8.98
CA ASP A 293 13.47 13.06 -9.39
C ASP A 293 13.12 11.67 -9.93
N ARG A 294 11.91 11.19 -9.61
CA ARG A 294 11.45 9.87 -10.01
C ARG A 294 9.93 9.82 -10.09
N LEU A 295 9.43 9.25 -11.20
CA LEU A 295 8.04 8.85 -11.38
C LEU A 295 7.94 7.32 -11.30
N GLU A 296 7.16 6.81 -10.35
CA GLU A 296 6.84 5.38 -10.20
C GLU A 296 5.44 5.10 -10.70
N TYR A 297 5.28 4.04 -11.54
CA TYR A 297 4.02 3.75 -12.18
C TYR A 297 3.81 2.24 -12.43
N PRO A 298 2.55 1.76 -12.49
CA PRO A 298 2.22 0.36 -12.75
C PRO A 298 2.44 -0.02 -14.22
N VAL A 299 2.49 -1.32 -14.47
CA VAL A 299 2.71 -1.91 -15.80
C VAL A 299 1.71 -1.40 -16.86
N ALA A 300 0.48 -1.13 -16.46
CA ALA A 300 -0.56 -0.63 -17.35
C ALA A 300 -0.21 0.69 -18.07
N LEU A 301 0.68 1.48 -17.48
CA LEU A 301 1.17 2.74 -18.09
C LEU A 301 2.51 2.58 -18.81
N LYS A 302 3.08 1.37 -18.89
CA LYS A 302 4.41 1.14 -19.47
C LYS A 302 4.48 1.58 -20.93
N THR A 303 3.52 1.17 -21.75
CA THR A 303 3.49 1.50 -23.18
C THR A 303 3.44 3.01 -23.38
N PHE A 304 2.57 3.71 -22.64
CA PHE A 304 2.47 5.16 -22.78
C PHE A 304 3.73 5.88 -22.24
N LEU A 305 4.16 5.58 -21.02
CA LEU A 305 5.25 6.29 -20.34
C LEU A 305 6.67 5.84 -20.78
N GLY A 306 6.79 4.76 -21.49
CA GLY A 306 8.05 4.26 -22.02
C GLY A 306 8.10 4.36 -23.54
N GLU A 307 7.28 3.58 -24.23
CA GLU A 307 7.35 3.37 -25.68
C GLU A 307 6.87 4.59 -26.46
N GLN A 308 5.68 5.13 -26.12
CA GLN A 308 5.13 6.28 -26.85
C GLN A 308 5.87 7.60 -26.59
N THR A 309 6.56 7.71 -25.46
CA THR A 309 7.31 8.93 -25.12
C THR A 309 8.79 8.85 -25.52
N GLY A 310 9.27 7.70 -26.00
CA GLY A 310 10.68 7.50 -26.32
C GLY A 310 11.62 7.43 -25.11
N LEU A 311 11.07 7.35 -23.88
CA LEU A 311 11.85 7.39 -22.64
C LEU A 311 12.27 6.00 -22.12
N THR A 312 12.17 4.95 -22.93
CA THR A 312 12.48 3.57 -22.52
C THR A 312 13.86 3.41 -21.88
N HIS A 313 14.86 4.15 -22.36
CA HIS A 313 16.23 4.13 -21.82
C HIS A 313 16.35 4.70 -20.40
N LEU A 314 15.41 5.57 -19.98
CA LEU A 314 15.36 6.14 -18.63
C LEU A 314 14.53 5.31 -17.66
N VAL A 315 13.88 4.24 -18.15
CA VAL A 315 13.00 3.42 -17.32
C VAL A 315 13.78 2.29 -16.67
N LYS A 316 13.75 2.25 -15.34
CA LYS A 316 14.25 1.12 -14.55
C LYS A 316 13.10 0.25 -14.11
N ARG A 317 13.22 -1.06 -14.32
CA ARG A 317 12.30 -2.06 -13.80
C ARG A 317 12.79 -2.54 -12.43
N LYS A 318 11.92 -2.49 -11.44
CA LYS A 318 12.08 -3.20 -10.17
C LYS A 318 10.98 -4.25 -10.06
N LYS A 319 11.20 -5.21 -9.20
CA LYS A 319 10.22 -6.24 -8.89
C LYS A 319 9.85 -6.14 -7.41
N ARG A 320 8.57 -6.30 -7.11
CA ARG A 320 8.06 -6.42 -5.76
C ARG A 320 7.45 -7.80 -5.61
N LEU A 321 8.01 -8.59 -4.71
CA LEU A 321 7.55 -9.94 -4.41
C LEU A 321 6.27 -9.89 -3.58
N TYR A 322 5.30 -10.71 -3.98
CA TYR A 322 4.10 -11.01 -3.22
C TYR A 322 4.13 -12.48 -2.82
N LEU A 323 3.90 -12.74 -1.54
CA LEU A 323 3.72 -14.09 -1.02
C LEU A 323 2.31 -14.23 -0.46
N PHE A 324 1.77 -15.44 -0.49
CA PHE A 324 0.46 -15.74 0.06
C PHE A 324 0.44 -17.07 0.79
N TYR A 325 -0.49 -17.20 1.73
CA TYR A 325 -0.84 -18.44 2.40
C TYR A 325 -2.36 -18.58 2.38
N PRO A 326 -2.94 -19.54 1.64
CA PRO A 326 -4.37 -19.76 1.59
C PRO A 326 -4.81 -20.50 2.84
N ARG A 327 -5.96 -20.13 3.40
CA ARG A 327 -6.57 -20.83 4.54
C ARG A 327 -6.92 -22.27 4.25
N SER A 328 -7.18 -22.60 2.98
CA SER A 328 -7.42 -23.94 2.47
C SER A 328 -7.07 -24.00 0.99
N ASN A 329 -6.92 -25.21 0.43
CA ASN A 329 -6.69 -25.38 -1.00
C ASN A 329 -7.88 -24.92 -1.86
N ASP A 330 -9.08 -24.89 -1.29
CA ASP A 330 -10.31 -24.44 -1.96
C ASP A 330 -10.64 -22.97 -1.72
N SER A 331 -9.78 -22.23 -1.00
CA SER A 331 -10.02 -20.83 -0.76
C SER A 331 -10.00 -20.02 -2.08
N PRO A 332 -10.75 -18.91 -2.17
CA PRO A 332 -10.71 -18.04 -3.34
C PRO A 332 -9.28 -17.61 -3.70
N LEU A 333 -8.46 -17.30 -2.72
CA LEU A 333 -7.07 -16.91 -2.95
C LEU A 333 -6.24 -18.06 -3.58
N ALA A 334 -6.42 -19.32 -3.12
CA ALA A 334 -5.72 -20.45 -3.68
C ALA A 334 -6.09 -20.71 -5.16
N ARG A 335 -7.41 -20.64 -5.45
CA ARG A 335 -7.94 -20.91 -6.80
C ARG A 335 -7.64 -19.79 -7.82
N LEU A 336 -7.50 -18.57 -7.36
CA LEU A 336 -7.41 -17.39 -8.21
C LEU A 336 -6.03 -16.73 -8.23
N ALA A 337 -5.06 -17.29 -7.48
CA ALA A 337 -3.74 -16.68 -7.28
C ALA A 337 -3.06 -16.21 -8.58
N GLU A 338 -3.08 -17.03 -9.63
CA GLU A 338 -2.43 -16.73 -10.91
C GLU A 338 -3.15 -15.64 -11.72
N LYS A 339 -4.41 -15.32 -11.36
CA LYS A 339 -5.27 -14.37 -12.09
C LYS A 339 -5.38 -13.02 -11.39
N ILE A 340 -4.76 -12.86 -10.21
CA ILE A 340 -4.88 -11.63 -9.42
C ILE A 340 -4.05 -10.52 -10.06
N GLU A 341 -4.71 -9.40 -10.37
CA GLU A 341 -4.02 -8.17 -10.77
C GLU A 341 -3.46 -7.44 -9.56
N LEU A 342 -2.13 -7.34 -9.51
CA LEU A 342 -1.40 -6.66 -8.44
C LEU A 342 -1.14 -5.19 -8.81
N THR A 343 -1.25 -4.28 -7.83
CA THR A 343 -1.05 -2.84 -8.05
C THR A 343 -0.24 -2.17 -6.94
N TYR A 344 0.09 -0.89 -7.15
CA TYR A 344 0.77 -0.06 -6.15
C TYR A 344 -0.12 0.32 -4.95
N GLY A 345 -1.45 0.31 -5.13
CA GLY A 345 -2.40 0.59 -4.06
C GLY A 345 -2.62 -0.58 -3.10
N ASP A 346 -2.04 -1.76 -3.39
CA ASP A 346 -2.22 -2.96 -2.57
C ASP A 346 -1.47 -2.86 -1.25
N SER A 347 -2.08 -3.39 -0.17
CA SER A 347 -1.50 -3.38 1.17
C SER A 347 -1.27 -1.95 1.70
N ASP A 348 -0.22 -1.79 2.50
CA ASP A 348 0.23 -0.49 3.01
C ASP A 348 1.26 0.21 2.09
N THR A 349 1.42 -0.27 0.86
CA THR A 349 2.41 0.28 -0.09
C THR A 349 2.07 1.67 -0.57
N ALA A 350 0.79 2.03 -0.58
CA ALA A 350 0.33 3.37 -0.88
C ALA A 350 0.89 4.44 0.08
N PHE A 351 1.20 4.04 1.31
CA PHE A 351 1.68 4.91 2.38
C PHE A 351 3.21 4.93 2.53
N THR A 352 3.97 4.40 1.56
CA THR A 352 5.44 4.28 1.70
C THR A 352 6.23 5.10 0.66
#